data_d84ece71937fe5665d862fbd92d0cd33
#
_entry.id   d84ece71937fe5665d862fbd92d0cd33
#
_cell.length_a   1.000
_cell.length_b   1.000
_cell.length_c   1.000
_cell.angle_alpha   90.00
_cell.angle_beta   90.00
_cell.angle_gamma   90.00
#
_symmetry.space_group_name_H-M   'P 1'
#
loop_
_entity.id
_entity.type
_entity.pdbx_description
1 polymer ?
#
loop_
_entity_poly.entity_id
_entity_poly.type
_entity_poly.pdbx_seq_one_letter_code
_entity_poly.pdbx_strand_id
1 'polypeptide(L)' 'MEKAIIALSAALAIAGPAFATAWAQGRIGAAGAWALAEKPELSGTLIIMLAIPETMVLLGFVVAYLILG' A
#
# COMPACT_ATOMS: atom_id res chain seq x y z
N MET A 1 17.59 -21.82 10.88
CA MET A 1 16.68 -21.06 11.75
C MET A 1 16.85 -19.56 11.55
N GLU A 2 18.08 -19.10 11.60
CA GLU A 2 18.38 -17.69 11.44
C GLU A 2 17.93 -17.13 10.08
N LYS A 3 18.20 -17.86 9.00
CA LYS A 3 17.75 -17.45 7.66
C LYS A 3 16.24 -17.41 7.55
N ALA A 4 15.55 -18.33 8.22
CA ALA A 4 14.10 -18.37 8.22
C ALA A 4 13.52 -17.15 8.95
N ILE A 5 14.14 -16.74 10.06
CA ILE A 5 13.72 -15.57 10.83
C ILE A 5 13.93 -14.30 9.98
N ILE A 6 15.07 -14.19 9.31
CA ILE A 6 15.36 -13.04 8.45
C ILE A 6 14.34 -12.97 7.31
N ALA A 7 14.08 -14.09 6.66
CA ALA A 7 13.10 -14.14 5.57
C ALA A 7 11.69 -13.77 6.05
N LEU A 8 11.29 -14.26 7.23
CA LEU A 8 10.00 -13.92 7.81
C LEU A 8 9.92 -12.43 8.15
N SER A 9 10.99 -11.87 8.70
CA SER A 9 11.04 -10.44 9.02
C SER A 9 10.88 -9.59 7.76
N ALA A 10 11.56 -9.96 6.68
CA ALA A 10 11.44 -9.26 5.39
C ALA A 10 10.02 -9.37 4.84
N ALA A 11 9.42 -10.55 4.94
CA ALA A 11 8.05 -10.76 4.49
C ALA A 11 7.07 -9.90 5.27
N LEU A 12 7.26 -9.78 6.59
CA LEU A 12 6.39 -8.93 7.42
C LEU A 12 6.60 -7.44 7.13
N ALA A 13 7.82 -7.05 6.79
CA ALA A 13 8.12 -5.66 6.47
C ALA A 13 7.33 -5.16 5.25
N ILE A 14 7.00 -6.06 4.32
CA ILE A 14 6.21 -5.71 3.15
C ILE A 14 4.73 -6.06 3.34
N ALA A 15 4.43 -7.18 4.00
CA ALA A 15 3.06 -7.64 4.18
C ALA A 15 2.25 -6.69 5.07
N GLY A 16 2.85 -6.14 6.14
CA GLY A 16 2.18 -5.19 7.02
C GLY A 16 1.70 -3.95 6.26
N PRO A 17 2.62 -3.20 5.62
CA PRO A 17 2.22 -2.06 4.80
C PRO A 17 1.28 -2.42 3.66
N ALA A 18 1.46 -3.58 3.01
CA ALA A 18 0.58 -4.02 1.93
C ALA A 18 -0.85 -4.20 2.43
N PHE A 19 -1.01 -4.77 3.61
CA PHE A 19 -2.32 -4.97 4.23
C PHE A 19 -2.99 -3.64 4.53
N ALA A 20 -2.26 -2.73 5.16
CA ALA A 20 -2.77 -1.41 5.51
C ALA A 20 -3.13 -0.61 4.26
N THR A 21 -2.28 -0.67 3.22
CA THR A 21 -2.51 0.00 1.95
C THR A 21 -3.74 -0.54 1.25
N ALA A 22 -3.90 -1.87 1.21
CA ALA A 22 -5.07 -2.51 0.60
C ALA A 22 -6.35 -2.06 1.30
N TRP A 23 -6.32 -1.98 2.64
CA TRP A 23 -7.48 -1.53 3.40
C TRP A 23 -7.82 -0.07 3.09
N ALA A 24 -6.81 0.81 3.06
CA ALA A 24 -7.00 2.21 2.75
C ALA A 24 -7.50 2.40 1.31
N GLN A 25 -6.88 1.71 0.35
CA GLN A 25 -7.27 1.82 -1.06
C GLN A 25 -8.67 1.30 -1.29
N GLY A 26 -9.08 0.25 -0.57
CA GLY A 26 -10.43 -0.26 -0.66
C GLY A 26 -11.46 0.77 -0.21
N ARG A 27 -11.18 1.48 0.87
CA ARG A 27 -12.08 2.53 1.38
C ARG A 27 -12.10 3.75 0.47
N ILE A 28 -10.94 4.20 0.03
CA ILE A 28 -10.83 5.34 -0.87
C ILE A 28 -11.52 5.02 -2.20
N GLY A 29 -11.31 3.81 -2.73
CA GLY A 29 -11.90 3.40 -3.99
C GLY A 29 -13.42 3.34 -3.91
N ALA A 30 -13.97 2.81 -2.82
CA ALA A 30 -15.42 2.73 -2.65
C ALA A 30 -16.04 4.14 -2.56
N ALA A 31 -15.47 5.01 -1.72
CA ALA A 31 -15.96 6.38 -1.60
C ALA A 31 -15.73 7.15 -2.90
N GLY A 32 -14.60 6.89 -3.57
CA GLY A 32 -14.25 7.54 -4.82
C GLY A 32 -15.17 7.18 -5.97
N ALA A 33 -15.63 5.94 -6.02
CA ALA A 33 -16.58 5.51 -7.06
C ALA A 33 -17.87 6.34 -6.97
N TRP A 34 -18.35 6.61 -5.77
CA TRP A 34 -19.50 7.49 -5.56
C TRP A 34 -19.22 8.90 -6.04
N ALA A 35 -18.07 9.45 -5.64
CA ALA A 35 -17.70 10.82 -6.01
C ALA A 35 -17.54 10.98 -7.52
N LEU A 36 -16.95 9.99 -8.20
CA LEU A 36 -16.78 10.00 -9.65
C LEU A 36 -18.10 9.94 -10.38
N ALA A 37 -19.07 9.20 -9.84
CA ALA A 37 -20.40 9.12 -10.45
C ALA A 37 -21.07 10.49 -10.49
N GLU A 38 -20.82 11.35 -9.49
CA GLU A 38 -21.39 12.68 -9.43
C GLU A 38 -20.52 13.73 -10.11
N LYS A 39 -19.18 13.61 -9.96
CA LYS A 39 -18.22 14.59 -10.47
C LYS A 39 -17.02 13.87 -11.13
N PRO A 40 -17.12 13.53 -12.42
CA PRO A 40 -16.04 12.83 -13.12
C PRO A 40 -14.69 13.57 -13.11
N GLU A 41 -14.71 14.89 -12.94
CA GLU A 41 -13.48 15.69 -12.86
C GLU A 41 -12.63 15.38 -11.64
N LEU A 42 -13.14 14.61 -10.68
CA LEU A 42 -12.38 14.20 -9.49
C LEU A 42 -11.42 13.04 -9.74
N SER A 43 -11.39 12.49 -10.96
CA SER A 43 -10.56 11.31 -11.27
C SER A 43 -9.09 11.53 -10.94
N GLY A 44 -8.52 12.70 -11.28
CA GLY A 44 -7.13 13.01 -10.97
C GLY A 44 -6.85 13.05 -9.48
N THR A 45 -7.74 13.66 -8.71
CA THR A 45 -7.62 13.71 -7.25
C THR A 45 -7.68 12.32 -6.64
N LEU A 46 -8.55 11.45 -7.13
CA LEU A 46 -8.66 10.08 -6.64
C LEU A 46 -7.42 9.27 -6.91
N ILE A 47 -6.82 9.44 -8.08
CA ILE A 47 -5.57 8.74 -8.42
C ILE A 47 -4.48 9.13 -7.42
N ILE A 48 -4.37 10.41 -7.09
CA ILE A 48 -3.41 10.89 -6.11
C ILE A 48 -3.68 10.29 -4.74
N MET A 49 -4.93 10.26 -4.31
CA MET A 49 -5.31 9.70 -3.01
C MET A 49 -5.01 8.21 -2.93
N LEU A 50 -5.17 7.48 -4.02
CA LEU A 50 -4.85 6.05 -4.06
C LEU A 50 -3.34 5.81 -4.07
N ALA A 51 -2.58 6.72 -4.67
CA ALA A 51 -1.13 6.59 -4.76
C ALA A 51 -0.42 6.82 -3.42
N ILE A 52 -0.99 7.66 -2.55
CA ILE A 52 -0.36 7.98 -1.26
C ILE A 52 -0.18 6.74 -0.37
N PRO A 53 -1.20 5.89 -0.14
CA PRO A 53 -0.99 4.65 0.64
C PRO A 53 0.01 3.70 0.00
N GLU A 54 0.13 3.71 -1.33
CA GLU A 54 1.05 2.85 -2.04
C GLU A 54 2.51 3.13 -1.66
N THR A 55 2.84 4.35 -1.24
CA THR A 55 4.20 4.67 -0.80
C THR A 55 4.61 3.88 0.43
N MET A 56 3.66 3.46 1.26
CA MET A 56 3.94 2.61 2.42
C MET A 56 4.47 1.24 2.00
N VAL A 57 3.89 0.67 0.94
CA VAL A 57 4.35 -0.61 0.41
C VAL A 57 5.73 -0.47 -0.20
N LEU A 58 5.98 0.62 -0.92
CA LEU A 58 7.30 0.88 -1.51
C LEU A 58 8.37 0.99 -0.43
N LEU A 59 8.07 1.70 0.67
CA LEU A 59 8.99 1.81 1.79
C LEU A 59 9.18 0.47 2.48
N GLY A 60 8.11 -0.31 2.62
CA GLY A 60 8.18 -1.67 3.16
C GLY A 60 9.06 -2.57 2.29
N PHE A 61 8.96 -2.42 0.98
CA PHE A 61 9.81 -3.17 0.05
C PHE A 61 11.28 -2.81 0.25
N VAL A 62 11.60 -1.53 0.40
CA VAL A 62 12.98 -1.09 0.63
C VAL A 62 13.51 -1.69 1.93
N VAL A 63 12.71 -1.65 3.00
CA VAL A 63 13.10 -2.23 4.29
C VAL A 63 13.31 -3.73 4.16
N ALA A 64 12.42 -4.45 3.47
CA ALA A 64 12.55 -5.89 3.24
C ALA A 64 13.84 -6.21 2.49
N TYR A 65 14.16 -5.42 1.47
CA TYR A 65 15.39 -5.58 0.70
C TYR A 65 16.62 -5.42 1.59
N LEU A 66 16.61 -4.40 2.45
CA LEU A 66 17.71 -4.15 3.38
C LEU A 66 17.86 -5.26 4.42
N ILE A 67 16.74 -5.83 4.88
CA ILE A 67 16.76 -6.95 5.83
C ILE A 67 17.41 -8.18 5.20
N LEU A 68 17.08 -8.45 3.95
CA LEU A 68 17.64 -9.61 3.23
C LEU A 68 19.13 -9.44 2.92
N GLY A 69 19.59 -8.22 2.91
CA GLY A 69 20.99 -7.92 2.66
C GLY A 69 21.32 -7.88 1.21
#